data_1ff2a44040ebc423c03288b52c3deda6
#
_entry.id   1ff2a44040ebc423c03288b52c3deda6
#
_cell.length_a   1.000
_cell.length_b   1.000
_cell.length_c   1.000
_cell.angle_alpha   90.00
_cell.angle_beta   90.00
_cell.angle_gamma   90.00
#
_symmetry.space_group_name_H-M   'P 1'
#
loop_
_entity.id
_entity.type
_entity.pdbx_description
1 polymer ?
#
loop_
_entity_poly.entity_id
_entity_poly.type
_entity_poly.pdbx_seq_one_letter_code
_entity_poly.pdbx_strand_id
1 'polypeptide(L)'
;MSVSSELAEANYTVFGNNNSSGTTTTNLPSGESLQKRSSREWQIDEKGTVTADIIVDISDATGNSISPTAASNYKLLYKSCVACDFTVKASGSSSSNDVITFSDIALQDGFYSVASTDSNL
;
A
#
# COMPACT_ATOMS: atom_id res chain seq x y z
N MET A 1 0.03 0.60 8.01
CA MET A 1 0.14 1.72 7.04
C MET A 1 -0.16 3.01 7.74
N SER A 2 0.56 4.03 7.43
CA SER A 2 0.30 5.37 7.93
C SER A 2 0.42 6.40 6.81
N VAL A 3 -0.14 7.59 7.04
CA VAL A 3 -0.12 8.71 6.12
C VAL A 3 0.60 9.85 6.82
N SER A 4 1.68 10.36 6.22
CA SER A 4 2.60 11.30 6.86
C SER A 4 2.58 12.67 6.23
N SER A 5 1.43 13.22 5.95
CA SER A 5 1.30 14.57 5.41
C SER A 5 0.43 15.41 6.33
N GLU A 6 0.72 16.70 6.38
CA GLU A 6 -0.21 17.63 7.01
C GLU A 6 -1.47 17.74 6.15
N LEU A 7 -2.62 17.57 6.78
CA LEU A 7 -3.90 17.75 6.13
C LEU A 7 -4.39 19.16 6.39
N ALA A 8 -4.84 19.85 5.34
CA ALA A 8 -5.52 21.13 5.49
C ALA A 8 -6.81 20.93 6.31
N GLU A 9 -7.30 21.97 6.98
CA GLU A 9 -8.48 21.87 7.85
C GLU A 9 -9.69 21.24 7.19
N ALA A 10 -9.89 21.47 5.89
CA ALA A 10 -11.01 20.94 5.13
C ALA A 10 -10.76 19.55 4.56
N ASN A 11 -9.52 19.04 4.66
CA ASN A 11 -9.12 17.78 4.08
C ASN A 11 -8.70 16.83 5.20
N TYR A 12 -9.30 15.65 5.23
CA TYR A 12 -8.89 14.63 6.17
C TYR A 12 -9.06 13.24 5.55
N THR A 13 -8.30 12.30 6.08
CA THR A 13 -8.30 10.92 5.65
C THR A 13 -8.67 10.04 6.83
N VAL A 14 -9.61 9.15 6.60
CA VAL A 14 -9.97 8.09 7.55
C VAL A 14 -9.61 6.77 6.91
N PHE A 15 -8.93 5.89 7.62
CA PHE A 15 -8.67 4.56 7.09
C PHE A 15 -8.74 3.49 8.19
N GLY A 16 -9.10 2.30 7.75
CA GLY A 16 -9.09 1.09 8.55
C GLY A 16 -8.52 -0.04 7.71
N ASN A 17 -8.54 -1.26 8.21
CA ASN A 17 -8.10 -2.42 7.46
C ASN A 17 -9.03 -3.61 7.73
N ASN A 18 -8.86 -4.68 6.93
CA ASN A 18 -9.66 -5.90 7.04
C ASN A 18 -9.14 -6.89 8.08
N ASN A 19 -8.18 -6.49 8.91
CA ASN A 19 -7.53 -7.33 9.93
C ASN A 19 -6.86 -8.60 9.41
N SER A 20 -6.68 -8.72 8.09
CA SER A 20 -5.93 -9.84 7.54
C SER A 20 -4.45 -9.66 7.79
N SER A 21 -3.74 -10.77 7.85
CA SER A 21 -2.29 -10.82 7.83
C SER A 21 -1.84 -11.92 6.88
N GLY A 22 -0.59 -11.88 6.44
CA GLY A 22 -0.07 -12.83 5.47
C GLY A 22 -0.04 -12.28 4.06
N THR A 23 0.14 -13.17 3.11
CA THR A 23 0.26 -12.82 1.69
C THR A 23 -0.69 -13.64 0.85
N THR A 24 -0.99 -13.15 -0.35
CA THR A 24 -1.87 -13.80 -1.31
C THR A 24 -1.42 -13.49 -2.73
N THR A 25 -1.80 -14.36 -3.66
CA THR A 25 -1.63 -14.12 -5.10
C THR A 25 -2.93 -13.72 -5.78
N THR A 26 -4.02 -13.60 -5.02
CA THR A 26 -5.33 -13.22 -5.54
C THR A 26 -5.34 -11.74 -5.91
N ASN A 27 -5.91 -11.43 -7.07
CA ASN A 27 -6.07 -10.06 -7.55
C ASN A 27 -4.74 -9.30 -7.63
N LEU A 28 -3.76 -9.92 -8.29
CA LEU A 28 -2.51 -9.26 -8.63
C LEU A 28 -2.63 -8.62 -10.01
N PRO A 29 -2.22 -7.35 -10.16
CA PRO A 29 -2.14 -6.73 -11.49
C PRO A 29 -1.27 -7.54 -12.44
N SER A 30 -1.73 -7.74 -13.67
CA SER A 30 -0.94 -8.42 -14.71
C SER A 30 0.04 -7.46 -15.35
N GLY A 31 1.13 -8.01 -15.90
CA GLY A 31 2.14 -7.21 -16.61
C GLY A 31 3.13 -6.46 -15.73
N GLU A 32 3.04 -6.62 -14.40
CA GLU A 32 3.88 -5.90 -13.43
C GLU A 32 4.92 -6.79 -12.77
N SER A 33 5.00 -8.06 -13.16
CA SER A 33 5.92 -9.06 -12.60
C SER A 33 5.79 -9.24 -11.09
N LEU A 34 4.61 -8.99 -10.54
CA LEU A 34 4.36 -9.13 -9.10
C LEU A 34 4.26 -10.60 -8.73
N GLN A 35 4.87 -10.98 -7.62
CA GLN A 35 4.84 -12.35 -7.13
C GLN A 35 3.71 -12.58 -6.12
N LYS A 36 3.49 -11.59 -5.24
CA LYS A 36 2.45 -11.67 -4.22
C LYS A 36 2.16 -10.30 -3.66
N ARG A 37 1.05 -10.19 -2.94
CA ARG A 37 0.66 -8.99 -2.20
C ARG A 37 0.31 -9.33 -0.76
N SER A 38 0.25 -8.30 0.09
CA SER A 38 -0.33 -8.45 1.42
C SER A 38 -1.80 -8.87 1.30
N SER A 39 -2.22 -9.78 2.15
CA SER A 39 -3.65 -10.10 2.32
C SER A 39 -4.39 -8.96 2.98
N ARG A 40 -3.69 -8.12 3.75
CA ARG A 40 -4.29 -6.94 4.36
C ARG A 40 -4.60 -5.90 3.29
N GLU A 41 -5.79 -5.32 3.40
CA GLU A 41 -6.23 -4.20 2.57
C GLU A 41 -6.62 -3.06 3.48
N TRP A 42 -6.21 -1.85 3.12
CA TRP A 42 -6.55 -0.64 3.86
C TRP A 42 -7.55 0.16 3.05
N GLN A 43 -8.62 0.59 3.73
CA GLN A 43 -9.60 1.50 3.13
C GLN A 43 -9.24 2.94 3.49
N ILE A 44 -9.22 3.80 2.48
CA ILE A 44 -9.02 5.23 2.65
C ILE A 44 -10.29 5.94 2.19
N ASP A 45 -10.78 6.83 3.05
CA ASP A 45 -11.90 7.72 2.76
C ASP A 45 -11.40 9.14 3.01
N GLU A 46 -11.11 9.87 1.94
CA GLU A 46 -10.56 11.21 2.02
C GLU A 46 -11.63 12.26 1.76
N LYS A 47 -11.39 13.47 2.26
CA LYS A 47 -12.19 14.64 1.93
C LYS A 47 -11.30 15.72 1.33
N GLY A 48 -11.77 16.31 0.22
CA GLY A 48 -11.01 17.28 -0.53
C GLY A 48 -9.91 16.61 -1.36
N THR A 49 -8.81 17.30 -1.53
CA THR A 49 -7.64 16.80 -2.27
C THR A 49 -6.48 16.64 -1.29
N VAL A 50 -5.98 15.44 -1.16
CA VAL A 50 -4.88 15.12 -0.24
C VAL A 50 -3.76 14.44 -1.00
N THR A 51 -2.56 15.00 -0.90
CA THR A 51 -1.33 14.36 -1.37
C THR A 51 -0.46 14.09 -0.14
N ALA A 52 -0.01 12.85 0.00
CA ALA A 52 0.69 12.42 1.21
C ALA A 52 1.69 11.31 0.91
N ASP A 53 2.61 11.11 1.84
CA ASP A 53 3.43 9.90 1.84
C ASP A 53 2.66 8.78 2.52
N ILE A 54 2.67 7.60 1.91
CA ILE A 54 2.13 6.39 2.51
C ILE A 54 3.29 5.54 2.99
N ILE A 55 3.24 5.15 4.25
CA ILE A 55 4.30 4.39 4.91
C ILE A 55 3.73 3.05 5.34
N VAL A 56 4.37 1.97 4.91
CA VAL A 56 3.92 0.61 5.20
C VAL A 56 5.01 -0.15 5.94
N ASP A 57 4.69 -0.63 7.12
CA ASP A 57 5.49 -1.61 7.84
C ASP A 57 5.13 -2.99 7.31
N ILE A 58 6.03 -3.57 6.52
CA ILE A 58 5.73 -4.80 5.79
C ILE A 58 5.54 -5.98 6.74
N SER A 59 6.37 -6.11 7.76
CA SER A 59 6.23 -7.22 8.70
C SER A 59 4.94 -7.14 9.50
N ASP A 60 4.47 -5.95 9.83
CA ASP A 60 3.17 -5.76 10.47
C ASP A 60 2.04 -6.14 9.52
N ALA A 61 2.13 -5.71 8.27
CA ALA A 61 1.09 -5.97 7.27
C ALA A 61 0.96 -7.45 6.91
N THR A 62 2.08 -8.17 6.84
CA THR A 62 2.09 -9.56 6.39
C THR A 62 2.24 -10.58 7.51
N GLY A 63 2.72 -10.17 8.67
CA GLY A 63 3.06 -11.08 9.76
C GLY A 63 4.38 -11.84 9.53
N ASN A 64 5.12 -11.51 8.48
CA ASN A 64 6.36 -12.18 8.12
C ASN A 64 7.57 -11.35 8.55
N SER A 65 8.59 -12.03 9.04
CA SER A 65 9.90 -11.39 9.24
C SER A 65 10.61 -11.36 7.90
N ILE A 66 10.72 -10.17 7.34
CA ILE A 66 11.34 -9.99 6.02
C ILE A 66 12.55 -9.09 6.09
N SER A 67 13.42 -9.23 5.09
CA SER A 67 14.51 -8.29 4.85
C SER A 67 14.21 -7.60 3.51
N PRO A 68 13.77 -6.34 3.54
CA PRO A 68 13.43 -5.64 2.31
C PRO A 68 14.63 -5.56 1.36
N THR A 69 14.32 -5.72 0.09
CA THR A 69 15.25 -5.48 -1.01
C THR A 69 15.16 -4.00 -1.42
N ALA A 70 15.34 -3.69 -2.70
CA ALA A 70 15.19 -2.32 -3.15
C ALA A 70 13.74 -1.84 -2.96
N ALA A 71 13.55 -0.62 -2.48
CA ALA A 71 12.22 -0.04 -2.28
C ALA A 71 11.37 -0.11 -3.54
N SER A 72 11.98 0.08 -4.71
CA SER A 72 11.29 0.04 -6.01
C SER A 72 10.69 -1.32 -6.36
N ASN A 73 11.08 -2.39 -5.67
CA ASN A 73 10.47 -3.71 -5.85
C ASN A 73 9.08 -3.78 -5.20
N TYR A 74 8.76 -2.86 -4.31
CA TYR A 74 7.47 -2.81 -3.65
C TYR A 74 6.55 -1.87 -4.39
N LYS A 75 5.30 -2.30 -4.59
CA LYS A 75 4.30 -1.54 -5.34
C LYS A 75 3.10 -1.28 -4.45
N LEU A 76 2.66 -0.03 -4.44
CA LEU A 76 1.40 0.34 -3.81
C LEU A 76 0.28 0.03 -4.80
N LEU A 77 -0.68 -0.77 -4.37
CA LEU A 77 -1.83 -1.16 -5.17
C LEU A 77 -3.06 -0.39 -4.74
N TYR A 78 -3.94 -0.13 -5.70
CA TYR A 78 -5.19 0.59 -5.49
C TYR A 78 -6.33 -0.05 -6.26
N LYS A 79 -7.51 -0.10 -5.66
CA LYS A 79 -8.77 -0.41 -6.33
C LYS A 79 -9.88 0.48 -5.78
N SER A 80 -10.83 0.84 -6.63
CA SER A 80 -11.87 1.79 -6.26
C SER A 80 -13.08 1.16 -5.56
N CYS A 81 -13.22 -0.16 -5.60
CA CYS A 81 -14.33 -0.88 -4.98
C CYS A 81 -13.90 -2.27 -4.50
N VAL A 82 -14.71 -2.87 -3.64
CA VAL A 82 -14.41 -4.19 -3.06
C VAL A 82 -14.20 -5.25 -4.14
N ALA A 83 -15.06 -5.29 -5.15
CA ALA A 83 -15.01 -6.28 -6.22
C ALA A 83 -14.13 -5.86 -7.40
N CYS A 84 -13.49 -4.70 -7.34
CA CYS A 84 -12.64 -4.20 -8.41
C CYS A 84 -11.27 -4.86 -8.41
N ASP A 85 -10.57 -4.78 -9.53
CA ASP A 85 -9.21 -5.26 -9.65
C ASP A 85 -8.20 -4.20 -9.16
N PHE A 86 -7.17 -4.65 -8.49
CA PHE A 86 -6.05 -3.79 -8.14
C PHE A 86 -5.26 -3.35 -9.36
N THR A 87 -4.80 -2.11 -9.34
CA THR A 87 -3.81 -1.58 -10.28
C THR A 87 -2.63 -1.04 -9.50
N VAL A 88 -1.47 -0.93 -10.15
CA VAL A 88 -0.30 -0.33 -9.53
C VAL A 88 -0.46 1.19 -9.52
N LYS A 89 -0.40 1.78 -8.34
CA LYS A 89 -0.50 3.23 -8.15
C LYS A 89 0.86 3.89 -8.06
N ALA A 90 1.83 3.25 -7.42
CA ALA A 90 3.16 3.82 -7.22
C ALA A 90 4.17 2.73 -6.91
N SER A 91 5.44 3.06 -7.08
CA SER A 91 6.57 2.25 -6.62
C SER A 91 7.14 2.84 -5.34
N GLY A 92 7.74 2.00 -4.50
CA GLY A 92 8.39 2.46 -3.29
C GLY A 92 9.51 3.47 -3.59
N SER A 93 9.58 4.51 -2.80
CA SER A 93 10.56 5.59 -2.94
C SER A 93 11.77 5.38 -2.04
N SER A 94 11.56 4.87 -0.85
CA SER A 94 12.62 4.61 0.11
C SER A 94 12.24 3.46 1.05
N SER A 95 13.25 2.87 1.67
CA SER A 95 13.05 1.82 2.66
C SER A 95 13.95 2.07 3.87
N SER A 96 13.46 1.69 5.04
CA SER A 96 14.23 1.71 6.29
C SER A 96 13.79 0.49 7.10
N ASN A 97 14.72 -0.45 7.31
CA ASN A 97 14.37 -1.76 7.86
C ASN A 97 13.26 -2.41 7.02
N ASP A 98 12.15 -2.81 7.62
CA ASP A 98 11.00 -3.40 6.95
C ASP A 98 9.88 -2.38 6.64
N VAL A 99 10.21 -1.10 6.64
CA VAL A 99 9.28 -0.02 6.38
C VAL A 99 9.55 0.56 4.99
N ILE A 100 8.52 0.59 4.16
CA ILE A 100 8.58 1.12 2.80
C ILE A 100 7.76 2.41 2.74
N THR A 101 8.35 3.46 2.15
CA THR A 101 7.68 4.74 1.93
C THR A 101 7.33 4.89 0.45
N PHE A 102 6.08 5.27 0.20
CA PHE A 102 5.59 5.67 -1.13
C PHE A 102 5.31 7.17 -1.05
N SER A 103 6.10 7.96 -1.78
CA SER A 103 6.07 9.42 -1.65
C SER A 103 5.09 10.07 -2.60
N ASP A 104 4.52 11.19 -2.17
CA ASP A 104 3.69 12.09 -3.00
C ASP A 104 2.50 11.39 -3.65
N ILE A 105 1.78 10.60 -2.87
CA ILE A 105 0.61 9.87 -3.36
C ILE A 105 -0.62 10.77 -3.31
N ALA A 106 -1.25 10.96 -4.48
CA ALA A 106 -2.57 11.59 -4.56
C ALA A 106 -3.61 10.58 -4.06
N LEU A 107 -4.08 10.79 -2.84
CA LEU A 107 -5.01 9.86 -2.19
C LEU A 107 -6.36 9.87 -2.89
N GLN A 108 -6.97 8.71 -3.00
CA GLN A 108 -8.30 8.51 -3.56
C GLN A 108 -9.09 7.60 -2.63
N ASP A 109 -10.41 7.75 -2.62
CA ASP A 109 -11.28 6.83 -1.89
C ASP A 109 -11.17 5.45 -2.50
N GLY A 110 -10.99 4.45 -1.66
CA GLY A 110 -10.91 3.07 -2.10
C GLY A 110 -10.04 2.23 -1.21
N PHE A 111 -9.45 1.21 -1.79
CA PHE A 111 -8.70 0.18 -1.08
C PHE A 111 -7.27 0.12 -1.59
N TYR A 112 -6.35 -0.05 -0.67
CA TYR A 112 -4.92 -0.10 -0.94
C TYR A 112 -4.33 -1.40 -0.40
N SER A 113 -3.30 -1.88 -1.07
CA SER A 113 -2.49 -3.00 -0.60
C SER A 113 -1.05 -2.78 -1.05
N VAL A 114 -0.14 -3.63 -0.62
CA VAL A 114 1.26 -3.61 -1.05
C VAL A 114 1.63 -4.94 -1.66
N ALA A 115 2.38 -4.90 -2.75
CA ALA A 115 2.87 -6.09 -3.46
C ALA A 115 4.37 -5.98 -3.70
N SER A 116 4.98 -7.09 -4.06
CA SER A 116 6.41 -7.12 -4.37
C SER A 116 6.67 -7.91 -5.65
N THR A 117 7.72 -7.48 -6.37
CA THR A 117 8.23 -8.20 -7.53
C THR A 117 9.15 -9.36 -7.16
N ASP A 118 9.47 -9.52 -5.89
CA ASP A 118 10.27 -10.63 -5.38
C ASP A 118 9.55 -11.35 -4.23
N SER A 119 10.24 -12.26 -3.56
CA SER A 119 9.65 -13.09 -2.48
C SER A 119 9.66 -12.41 -1.12
N ASN A 120 10.17 -11.19 -0.99
CA ASN A 120 10.35 -10.50 0.29
C ASN A 120 9.13 -9.66 0.66
N LEU A 121 8.04 -10.35 0.96
CA LEU A 121 6.82 -9.68 1.42
C LEU A 121 6.17 -10.43 2.57
#